data_f1d30672f99a43f31c6bbf661652b7f7
#
_entry.id   f1d30672f99a43f31c6bbf661652b7f7
#
_cell.length_a   1.000
_cell.length_b   1.000
_cell.length_c   1.000
_cell.angle_alpha   90.00
_cell.angle_beta   90.00
_cell.angle_gamma   90.00
#
_symmetry.space_group_name_H-M   'P 1'
#
loop_
_entity.id
_entity.type
_entity.pdbx_description
1 polymer ?
#
loop_
_entity_poly.entity_id
_entity_poly.type
_entity_poly.pdbx_seq_one_letter_code
_entity_poly.pdbx_strand_id
1 'polypeptide(L)'
;MPHEEQREKNIRLVTEVALDCFLANGIEKTKVADIALRSGLTERSVFRYFETKADLVLAASLLYWKRILERIDRMSHTVADGSTTGLQDAENVLVCYSQLYHLDPNGMRFTLDAELTLHAAGRLHEIKNQPPEPFETSGGPMAKAIRKGLADGSISPEVDVREIYYNSYDAILGIMQRLSIGGSPSASALDYDSRMRHLSQMFVRALSGK
;
A
#
# COMPACT_ATOMS: atom_id res chain seq x y z
N MET A 1 -32.60 -6.48 7.47
CA MET A 1 -32.31 -5.19 6.81
C MET A 1 -31.77 -4.11 7.77
N PRO A 2 -32.52 -3.47 8.72
CA PRO A 2 -31.93 -2.41 9.56
C PRO A 2 -30.76 -2.88 10.44
N HIS A 3 -30.75 -4.13 10.89
CA HIS A 3 -29.68 -4.71 11.70
C HIS A 3 -28.40 -4.98 10.89
N GLU A 4 -28.51 -5.35 9.64
CA GLU A 4 -27.38 -5.62 8.76
C GLU A 4 -26.66 -4.32 8.36
N GLU A 5 -27.44 -3.32 8.00
CA GLU A 5 -26.93 -1.98 7.69
C GLU A 5 -26.19 -1.34 8.89
N GLN A 6 -26.77 -1.47 10.09
CA GLN A 6 -26.10 -1.00 11.31
C GLN A 6 -24.85 -1.80 11.63
N ARG A 7 -24.84 -3.11 11.35
CA ARG A 7 -23.66 -3.97 11.52
C ARG A 7 -22.52 -3.54 10.59
N GLU A 8 -22.81 -3.33 9.32
CA GLU A 8 -21.81 -2.86 8.35
C GLU A 8 -21.27 -1.47 8.70
N LYS A 9 -22.13 -0.56 9.14
CA LYS A 9 -21.72 0.77 9.62
C LYS A 9 -20.77 0.67 10.80
N ASN A 10 -21.04 -0.20 11.76
CA ASN A 10 -20.18 -0.40 12.91
C ASN A 10 -18.85 -1.05 12.51
N ILE A 11 -18.84 -2.03 11.59
CA ILE A 11 -17.62 -2.63 11.08
C ILE A 11 -16.74 -1.57 10.41
N ARG A 12 -17.30 -0.73 9.56
CA ARG A 12 -16.56 0.39 8.93
C ARG A 12 -15.98 1.34 9.96
N LEU A 13 -16.80 1.79 10.91
CA LEU A 13 -16.36 2.69 11.98
C LEU A 13 -15.21 2.09 12.79
N VAL A 14 -15.34 0.84 13.24
CA VAL A 14 -14.30 0.15 14.02
C VAL A 14 -13.02 -0.01 13.21
N THR A 15 -13.12 -0.34 11.92
CA THR A 15 -11.96 -0.45 11.03
C THR A 15 -11.22 0.89 10.88
N GLU A 16 -11.95 1.99 10.71
CA GLU A 16 -11.36 3.33 10.61
C GLU A 16 -10.67 3.73 11.91
N VAL A 17 -11.34 3.56 13.05
CA VAL A 17 -10.76 3.86 14.36
C VAL A 17 -9.56 2.97 14.67
N ALA A 18 -9.61 1.69 14.28
CA ALA A 18 -8.48 0.78 14.44
C ALA A 18 -7.26 1.26 13.63
N LEU A 19 -7.46 1.63 12.36
CA LEU A 19 -6.42 2.16 11.51
C LEU A 19 -5.79 3.42 12.14
N ASP A 20 -6.60 4.37 12.58
CA ASP A 20 -6.12 5.60 13.24
C ASP A 20 -5.30 5.28 14.50
N CYS A 21 -5.77 4.33 15.33
CA CYS A 21 -5.04 3.90 16.52
C CYS A 21 -3.71 3.24 16.17
N PHE A 22 -3.69 2.38 15.16
CA PHE A 22 -2.48 1.68 14.72
C PHE A 22 -1.45 2.65 14.12
N LEU A 23 -1.89 3.61 13.32
CA LEU A 23 -1.01 4.65 12.76
C LEU A 23 -0.41 5.55 13.85
N ALA A 24 -1.20 5.89 14.89
CA ALA A 24 -0.75 6.77 15.96
C ALA A 24 0.16 6.08 16.98
N ASN A 25 -0.15 4.84 17.36
CA ASN A 25 0.47 4.17 18.52
C ASN A 25 1.27 2.91 18.15
N GLY A 26 1.13 2.41 16.91
CA GLY A 26 1.60 1.09 16.50
C GLY A 26 0.64 -0.04 16.88
N ILE A 27 0.73 -1.16 16.18
CA ILE A 27 -0.16 -2.30 16.37
C ILE A 27 0.02 -2.90 17.77
N GLU A 28 1.26 -3.11 18.21
CA GLU A 28 1.56 -3.78 19.48
C GLU A 28 0.94 -3.05 20.67
N LYS A 29 1.13 -1.71 20.73
CA LYS A 29 0.69 -0.87 21.86
C LYS A 29 -0.81 -0.57 21.86
N THR A 30 -1.50 -0.75 20.74
CA THR A 30 -2.94 -0.50 20.63
C THR A 30 -3.73 -1.64 21.26
N LYS A 31 -4.57 -1.35 22.25
CA LYS A 31 -5.50 -2.31 22.86
C LYS A 31 -6.85 -2.26 22.17
N VAL A 32 -7.56 -3.40 22.10
CA VAL A 32 -8.92 -3.47 21.54
C VAL A 32 -9.90 -2.62 22.36
N ALA A 33 -9.67 -2.51 23.69
CA ALA A 33 -10.41 -1.61 24.58
C ALA A 33 -10.37 -0.15 24.12
N ASP A 34 -9.20 0.33 23.69
CA ASP A 34 -9.03 1.72 23.25
C ASP A 34 -9.78 1.96 21.91
N ILE A 35 -9.74 0.98 21.01
CA ILE A 35 -10.51 1.01 19.75
C ILE A 35 -12.01 1.01 20.04
N ALA A 36 -12.47 0.17 20.95
CA ALA A 36 -13.88 0.08 21.34
C ALA A 36 -14.36 1.43 21.94
N LEU A 37 -13.62 1.97 22.89
CA LEU A 37 -13.93 3.27 23.53
C LEU A 37 -14.04 4.39 22.49
N ARG A 38 -13.05 4.50 21.59
CA ARG A 38 -13.04 5.53 20.54
C ARG A 38 -14.13 5.34 19.49
N SER A 39 -14.60 4.09 19.29
CA SER A 39 -15.71 3.77 18.40
C SER A 39 -17.10 3.97 19.07
N GLY A 40 -17.16 4.32 20.35
CA GLY A 40 -18.40 4.40 21.12
C GLY A 40 -19.07 3.04 21.33
N LEU A 41 -18.28 1.96 21.31
CA LEU A 41 -18.74 0.58 21.46
C LEU A 41 -18.10 -0.08 22.69
N THR A 42 -18.65 -1.24 23.09
CA THR A 42 -18.01 -2.11 24.08
C THR A 42 -16.99 -3.04 23.39
N GLU A 43 -15.95 -3.51 24.11
CA GLU A 43 -15.04 -4.54 23.59
C GLU A 43 -15.79 -5.78 23.09
N ARG A 44 -16.81 -6.22 23.83
CA ARG A 44 -17.65 -7.34 23.43
C ARG A 44 -18.33 -7.11 22.07
N SER A 45 -18.72 -5.86 21.79
CA SER A 45 -19.31 -5.50 20.50
C SER A 45 -18.26 -5.53 19.39
N VAL A 46 -17.02 -5.08 19.66
CA VAL A 46 -15.91 -5.17 18.71
C VAL A 46 -15.58 -6.62 18.42
N PHE A 47 -15.43 -7.47 19.44
CA PHE A 47 -15.14 -8.91 19.26
C PHE A 47 -16.27 -9.69 18.58
N ARG A 48 -17.49 -9.18 18.54
CA ARG A 48 -18.55 -9.77 17.72
C ARG A 48 -18.35 -9.53 16.22
N TYR A 49 -17.62 -8.48 15.83
CA TYR A 49 -17.30 -8.15 14.43
C TYR A 49 -15.93 -8.68 14.00
N PHE A 50 -14.99 -8.69 14.92
CA PHE A 50 -13.59 -9.07 14.71
C PHE A 50 -13.18 -10.02 15.84
N GLU A 51 -13.07 -11.30 15.54
CA GLU A 51 -12.84 -12.34 16.56
C GLU A 51 -11.48 -12.16 17.26
N THR A 52 -10.50 -11.63 16.53
CA THR A 52 -9.14 -11.41 17.01
C THR A 52 -8.61 -10.02 16.67
N LYS A 53 -7.54 -9.62 17.32
CA LYS A 53 -6.80 -8.40 16.93
C LYS A 53 -6.23 -8.49 15.51
N ALA A 54 -5.89 -9.70 15.05
CA ALA A 54 -5.40 -9.91 13.70
C ALA A 54 -6.48 -9.61 12.64
N ASP A 55 -7.77 -9.84 12.95
CA ASP A 55 -8.88 -9.44 12.06
C ASP A 55 -8.97 -7.92 11.91
N LEU A 56 -8.78 -7.19 13.01
CA LEU A 56 -8.72 -5.73 12.99
C LEU A 56 -7.52 -5.23 12.17
N VAL A 57 -6.36 -5.86 12.34
CA VAL A 57 -5.14 -5.52 11.59
C VAL A 57 -5.35 -5.77 10.10
N LEU A 58 -5.93 -6.91 9.72
CA LEU A 58 -6.23 -7.22 8.33
C LEU A 58 -7.20 -6.19 7.71
N ALA A 59 -8.31 -5.91 8.40
CA ALA A 59 -9.30 -4.93 7.90
C ALA A 59 -8.70 -3.51 7.79
N ALA A 60 -7.92 -3.08 8.78
CA ALA A 60 -7.23 -1.80 8.76
C ALA A 60 -6.18 -1.73 7.64
N SER A 61 -5.45 -2.82 7.39
CA SER A 61 -4.46 -2.91 6.33
C SER A 61 -5.09 -2.79 4.94
N LEU A 62 -6.20 -3.50 4.69
CA LEU A 62 -6.96 -3.38 3.44
C LEU A 62 -7.50 -1.96 3.23
N LEU A 63 -8.02 -1.33 4.29
CA LEU A 63 -8.49 0.06 4.23
C LEU A 63 -7.35 1.04 3.93
N TYR A 64 -6.20 0.87 4.57
CA TYR A 64 -5.01 1.69 4.35
C TYR A 64 -4.56 1.63 2.90
N TRP A 65 -4.37 0.43 2.36
CA TRP A 65 -3.94 0.25 0.98
C TRP A 65 -4.94 0.79 -0.04
N LYS A 66 -6.24 0.61 0.21
CA LYS A 66 -7.27 1.24 -0.63
C LYS A 66 -7.09 2.76 -0.69
N ARG A 67 -6.91 3.43 0.45
CA ARG A 67 -6.69 4.89 0.53
C ARG A 67 -5.41 5.31 -0.18
N ILE A 68 -4.33 4.53 -0.04
CA ILE A 68 -3.05 4.80 -0.70
C ILE A 68 -3.16 4.68 -2.22
N LEU A 69 -3.78 3.61 -2.73
CA LEU A 69 -3.96 3.43 -4.16
C LEU A 69 -4.82 4.54 -4.78
N GLU A 70 -5.91 4.92 -4.14
CA GLU A 70 -6.74 6.05 -4.56
C GLU A 70 -5.97 7.38 -4.55
N ARG A 71 -5.05 7.56 -3.58
CA ARG A 71 -4.19 8.74 -3.52
C ARG A 71 -3.17 8.76 -4.66
N ILE A 72 -2.50 7.64 -4.91
CA ILE A 72 -1.52 7.52 -6.01
C ILE A 72 -2.21 7.72 -7.36
N ASP A 73 -3.38 7.12 -7.56
CA ASP A 73 -4.15 7.27 -8.80
C ASP A 73 -4.46 8.76 -9.05
N ARG A 74 -4.93 9.49 -8.05
CA ARG A 74 -5.15 10.94 -8.16
C ARG A 74 -3.87 11.72 -8.45
N MET A 75 -2.76 11.42 -7.75
CA MET A 75 -1.49 12.11 -7.93
C MET A 75 -0.90 11.86 -9.32
N SER A 76 -0.94 10.63 -9.81
CA SER A 76 -0.44 10.28 -11.13
C SER A 76 -1.24 10.91 -12.26
N HIS A 77 -2.58 11.00 -12.12
CA HIS A 77 -3.43 11.67 -13.11
C HIS A 77 -3.24 13.18 -13.15
N THR A 78 -2.83 13.83 -12.05
CA THR A 78 -2.58 15.29 -12.05
C THR A 78 -1.35 15.66 -12.88
N VAL A 79 -0.45 14.73 -13.11
CA VAL A 79 0.78 14.90 -13.92
C VAL A 79 0.55 14.52 -15.39
N ALA A 80 -0.44 13.66 -15.67
CA ALA A 80 -0.76 13.20 -17.00
C ALA A 80 -1.76 14.15 -17.69
N ASP A 81 -1.31 14.87 -18.71
CA ASP A 81 -2.16 15.76 -19.53
C ASP A 81 -2.93 15.04 -20.65
N GLY A 82 -2.98 13.72 -20.61
CA GLY A 82 -3.61 12.88 -21.62
C GLY A 82 -2.76 12.59 -22.87
N SER A 83 -1.62 13.23 -23.03
CA SER A 83 -0.67 13.02 -24.14
C SER A 83 0.49 12.08 -23.77
N THR A 84 0.60 11.69 -22.49
CA THR A 84 1.66 10.82 -21.98
C THR A 84 1.57 9.40 -22.52
N THR A 85 2.72 8.76 -22.74
CA THR A 85 2.81 7.33 -23.06
C THR A 85 2.62 6.48 -21.81
N GLY A 86 2.32 5.18 -22.00
CA GLY A 86 2.22 4.27 -20.86
C GLY A 86 3.52 4.13 -20.06
N LEU A 87 4.69 4.24 -20.72
CA LEU A 87 5.98 4.27 -20.03
C LEU A 87 6.15 5.50 -19.14
N GLN A 88 5.72 6.68 -19.62
CA GLN A 88 5.72 7.91 -18.83
C GLN A 88 4.74 7.82 -17.66
N ASP A 89 3.56 7.23 -17.87
CA ASP A 89 2.60 6.99 -16.79
C ASP A 89 3.20 6.05 -15.72
N ALA A 90 3.91 5.00 -16.13
CA ALA A 90 4.60 4.10 -15.21
C ALA A 90 5.69 4.83 -14.40
N GLU A 91 6.47 5.71 -15.02
CA GLU A 91 7.44 6.55 -14.32
C GLU A 91 6.76 7.47 -13.31
N ASN A 92 5.68 8.14 -13.70
CA ASN A 92 4.90 9.02 -12.80
C ASN A 92 4.36 8.25 -11.59
N VAL A 93 3.84 7.04 -11.81
CA VAL A 93 3.36 6.17 -10.73
C VAL A 93 4.48 5.81 -9.76
N LEU A 94 5.67 5.41 -10.26
CA LEU A 94 6.82 5.09 -9.42
C LEU A 94 7.29 6.28 -8.59
N VAL A 95 7.30 7.48 -9.18
CA VAL A 95 7.60 8.73 -8.47
C VAL A 95 6.57 9.00 -7.39
N CYS A 96 5.27 8.85 -7.67
CA CYS A 96 4.20 9.02 -6.68
C CYS A 96 4.33 8.01 -5.52
N TYR A 97 4.64 6.74 -5.81
CA TYR A 97 4.90 5.75 -4.78
C TYR A 97 6.08 6.14 -3.89
N SER A 98 7.17 6.62 -4.48
CA SER A 98 8.35 7.02 -3.70
C SER A 98 8.07 8.17 -2.73
N GLN A 99 7.12 9.04 -3.04
CA GLN A 99 6.74 10.16 -2.17
C GLN A 99 5.96 9.73 -0.93
N LEU A 100 5.38 8.53 -0.91
CA LEU A 100 4.58 8.05 0.24
C LEU A 100 5.37 8.04 1.55
N TYR A 101 6.66 7.79 1.52
CA TYR A 101 7.50 7.82 2.71
C TYR A 101 7.50 9.19 3.40
N HIS A 102 7.56 10.27 2.64
CA HIS A 102 7.52 11.64 3.18
C HIS A 102 6.12 12.05 3.60
N LEU A 103 5.10 11.56 2.89
CA LEU A 103 3.71 11.92 3.12
C LEU A 103 3.08 11.18 4.29
N ASP A 104 3.54 9.96 4.56
CA ASP A 104 3.00 9.10 5.60
C ASP A 104 4.03 8.07 6.12
N PRO A 105 5.06 8.52 6.85
CA PRO A 105 6.07 7.62 7.41
C PRO A 105 5.48 6.62 8.41
N ASN A 106 4.43 7.00 9.14
CA ASN A 106 3.73 6.11 10.07
C ASN A 106 2.97 5.01 9.33
N GLY A 107 2.42 5.32 8.15
CA GLY A 107 1.77 4.35 7.31
C GLY A 107 2.75 3.30 6.78
N MET A 108 3.95 3.70 6.37
CA MET A 108 4.98 2.74 5.96
C MET A 108 5.40 1.82 7.11
N ARG A 109 5.51 2.36 8.33
CA ARG A 109 5.73 1.56 9.54
C ARG A 109 4.57 0.60 9.80
N PHE A 110 3.34 1.08 9.69
CA PHE A 110 2.14 0.28 9.88
C PHE A 110 2.07 -0.89 8.89
N THR A 111 2.40 -0.70 7.62
CA THR A 111 2.39 -1.80 6.64
C THR A 111 3.33 -2.93 7.04
N LEU A 112 4.55 -2.61 7.49
CA LEU A 112 5.50 -3.60 7.98
C LEU A 112 4.99 -4.33 9.24
N ASP A 113 4.51 -3.58 10.23
CA ASP A 113 3.99 -4.15 11.48
C ASP A 113 2.75 -5.04 11.22
N ALA A 114 1.92 -4.69 10.22
CA ALA A 114 0.76 -5.48 9.81
C ALA A 114 1.18 -6.80 9.16
N GLU A 115 2.14 -6.78 8.23
CA GLU A 115 2.68 -7.98 7.59
C GLU A 115 3.27 -8.95 8.64
N LEU A 116 4.08 -8.44 9.57
CA LEU A 116 4.66 -9.25 10.65
C LEU A 116 3.59 -9.83 11.57
N THR A 117 2.56 -9.04 11.93
CA THR A 117 1.45 -9.48 12.79
C THR A 117 0.64 -10.59 12.11
N LEU A 118 0.31 -10.43 10.85
CA LEU A 118 -0.47 -11.40 10.08
C LEU A 118 0.35 -12.65 9.76
N HIS A 119 1.65 -12.51 9.51
CA HIS A 119 2.56 -13.64 9.37
C HIS A 119 2.60 -14.50 10.65
N ALA A 120 2.78 -13.85 11.80
CA ALA A 120 2.79 -14.54 13.11
C ALA A 120 1.45 -15.23 13.43
N ALA A 121 0.34 -14.70 12.92
CA ALA A 121 -0.98 -15.30 13.04
C ALA A 121 -1.27 -16.40 11.98
N GLY A 122 -0.33 -16.69 11.06
CA GLY A 122 -0.50 -17.64 9.96
C GLY A 122 -1.48 -17.14 8.87
N ARG A 123 -1.76 -15.84 8.82
CA ARG A 123 -2.82 -15.22 7.99
C ARG A 123 -2.30 -14.32 6.88
N LEU A 124 -0.99 -14.33 6.63
CA LEU A 124 -0.39 -13.48 5.59
C LEU A 124 -1.02 -13.72 4.21
N HIS A 125 -1.45 -14.96 3.93
CA HIS A 125 -2.12 -15.31 2.67
C HIS A 125 -3.47 -14.60 2.47
N GLU A 126 -4.08 -14.04 3.51
CA GLU A 126 -5.36 -13.30 3.42
C GLU A 126 -5.17 -11.86 2.90
N ILE A 127 -3.93 -11.38 2.83
CA ILE A 127 -3.57 -10.08 2.25
C ILE A 127 -3.64 -10.10 0.70
N LYS A 128 -4.27 -11.07 0.08
CA LYS A 128 -4.31 -11.23 -1.39
C LYS A 128 -4.81 -10.01 -2.17
N ASN A 129 -5.53 -9.10 -1.49
CA ASN A 129 -6.07 -7.87 -2.08
C ASN A 129 -5.24 -6.63 -1.71
N GLN A 130 -4.06 -6.81 -1.14
CA GLN A 130 -3.09 -5.72 -0.96
C GLN A 130 -2.21 -5.60 -2.22
N PRO A 131 -1.70 -4.41 -2.53
CA PRO A 131 -0.71 -4.27 -3.57
C PRO A 131 0.57 -5.09 -3.25
N PRO A 132 1.17 -5.69 -4.28
CA PRO A 132 0.69 -5.69 -5.65
C PRO A 132 -0.43 -6.72 -5.87
N GLU A 133 -1.61 -6.26 -6.34
CA GLU A 133 -2.63 -7.18 -6.85
C GLU A 133 -2.07 -7.97 -8.05
N PRO A 134 -2.65 -9.15 -8.38
CA PRO A 134 -2.22 -9.89 -9.57
C PRO A 134 -2.24 -9.02 -10.82
N PHE A 135 -1.13 -8.91 -11.52
CA PHE A 135 -0.93 -7.99 -12.65
C PHE A 135 -2.06 -8.05 -13.69
N GLU A 136 -2.54 -9.26 -13.98
CA GLU A 136 -3.57 -9.51 -15.01
C GLU A 136 -4.92 -8.88 -14.65
N THR A 137 -5.26 -8.85 -13.38
CA THR A 137 -6.57 -8.40 -12.89
C THR A 137 -6.51 -7.07 -12.17
N SER A 138 -5.30 -6.57 -11.86
CA SER A 138 -5.13 -5.33 -11.12
C SER A 138 -5.74 -4.12 -11.83
N GLY A 139 -6.59 -3.39 -11.12
CA GLY A 139 -7.06 -2.07 -11.49
C GLY A 139 -6.14 -0.94 -11.03
N GLY A 140 -5.00 -1.28 -10.40
CA GLY A 140 -4.06 -0.30 -9.86
C GLY A 140 -3.34 0.54 -10.93
N PRO A 141 -2.82 1.72 -10.55
CA PRO A 141 -2.26 2.68 -11.50
C PRO A 141 -1.06 2.13 -12.27
N MET A 142 -0.18 1.37 -11.63
CA MET A 142 1.01 0.79 -12.29
C MET A 142 0.63 -0.25 -13.35
N ALA A 143 -0.29 -1.16 -13.04
CA ALA A 143 -0.74 -2.16 -14.00
C ALA A 143 -1.47 -1.52 -15.19
N LYS A 144 -2.26 -0.46 -14.96
CA LYS A 144 -2.88 0.34 -16.03
C LYS A 144 -1.83 0.99 -16.92
N ALA A 145 -0.81 1.61 -16.34
CA ALA A 145 0.28 2.27 -17.06
C ALA A 145 1.05 1.28 -17.93
N ILE A 146 1.40 0.11 -17.39
CA ILE A 146 2.11 -0.94 -18.15
C ILE A 146 1.24 -1.45 -19.31
N ARG A 147 -0.05 -1.75 -19.09
CA ARG A 147 -0.94 -2.20 -20.18
C ARG A 147 -1.10 -1.14 -21.26
N LYS A 148 -1.19 0.15 -20.90
CA LYS A 148 -1.19 1.25 -21.86
C LYS A 148 0.11 1.30 -22.64
N GLY A 149 1.27 1.14 -21.98
CA GLY A 149 2.57 1.16 -22.62
C GLY A 149 2.82 0.01 -23.59
N LEU A 150 2.27 -1.18 -23.27
CA LEU A 150 2.27 -2.30 -24.21
C LEU A 150 1.39 -2.01 -25.44
N ALA A 151 0.25 -1.32 -25.24
CA ALA A 151 -0.68 -0.99 -26.32
C ALA A 151 -0.19 0.15 -27.21
N ASP A 152 0.50 1.15 -26.66
CA ASP A 152 1.04 2.31 -27.40
C ASP A 152 2.48 2.09 -27.90
N GLY A 153 3.09 0.93 -27.57
CA GLY A 153 4.44 0.56 -28.02
C GLY A 153 5.57 1.26 -27.24
N SER A 154 5.27 2.00 -26.18
CA SER A 154 6.30 2.65 -25.36
C SER A 154 6.99 1.70 -24.38
N ILE A 155 6.35 0.57 -24.06
CA ILE A 155 6.92 -0.55 -23.29
C ILE A 155 7.19 -1.71 -24.23
N SER A 156 8.38 -2.29 -24.12
CA SER A 156 8.78 -3.42 -24.99
C SER A 156 7.95 -4.68 -24.71
N PRO A 157 7.38 -5.33 -25.70
CA PRO A 157 6.68 -6.61 -25.53
C PRO A 157 7.62 -7.78 -25.23
N GLU A 158 8.94 -7.59 -25.37
CA GLU A 158 9.95 -8.64 -25.14
C GLU A 158 10.37 -8.74 -23.67
N VAL A 159 10.02 -7.76 -22.83
CA VAL A 159 10.35 -7.77 -21.40
C VAL A 159 9.31 -8.51 -20.59
N ASP A 160 9.73 -9.17 -19.51
CA ASP A 160 8.79 -9.73 -18.54
C ASP A 160 8.22 -8.60 -17.65
N VAL A 161 7.12 -8.01 -18.14
CA VAL A 161 6.45 -6.91 -17.43
C VAL A 161 5.89 -7.34 -16.08
N ARG A 162 5.60 -8.63 -15.87
CA ARG A 162 5.12 -9.14 -14.58
C ARG A 162 6.23 -9.12 -13.56
N GLU A 163 7.40 -9.62 -13.92
CA GLU A 163 8.58 -9.60 -13.05
C GLU A 163 8.92 -8.16 -12.65
N ILE A 164 8.95 -7.24 -13.61
CA ILE A 164 9.23 -5.82 -13.33
C ILE A 164 8.14 -5.23 -12.44
N TYR A 165 6.87 -5.54 -12.68
CA TYR A 165 5.75 -5.07 -11.87
C TYR A 165 5.91 -5.46 -10.40
N TYR A 166 6.11 -6.74 -10.09
CA TYR A 166 6.26 -7.21 -8.71
C TYR A 166 7.55 -6.71 -8.06
N ASN A 167 8.68 -6.78 -8.77
CA ASN A 167 9.97 -6.32 -8.25
C ASN A 167 9.97 -4.82 -7.95
N SER A 168 9.25 -4.00 -8.73
CA SER A 168 9.15 -2.56 -8.46
C SER A 168 8.41 -2.26 -7.15
N TYR A 169 7.33 -2.99 -6.86
CA TYR A 169 6.61 -2.88 -5.59
C TYR A 169 7.49 -3.29 -4.41
N ASP A 170 8.05 -4.49 -4.47
CA ASP A 170 8.85 -5.04 -3.37
C ASP A 170 10.07 -4.18 -3.06
N ALA A 171 10.76 -3.70 -4.09
CA ALA A 171 11.93 -2.85 -3.90
C ALA A 171 11.59 -1.50 -3.28
N ILE A 172 10.58 -0.79 -3.80
CA ILE A 172 10.20 0.54 -3.31
C ILE A 172 9.59 0.42 -1.91
N LEU A 173 8.63 -0.47 -1.72
CA LEU A 173 7.96 -0.66 -0.42
C LEU A 173 8.97 -1.12 0.64
N GLY A 174 9.80 -2.11 0.32
CA GLY A 174 10.80 -2.62 1.27
C GLY A 174 11.80 -1.57 1.73
N ILE A 175 12.21 -0.64 0.84
CA ILE A 175 13.08 0.48 1.25
C ILE A 175 12.31 1.43 2.17
N MET A 176 11.08 1.81 1.84
CA MET A 176 10.25 2.70 2.66
C MET A 176 9.98 2.12 4.04
N GLN A 177 9.58 0.85 4.11
CA GLN A 177 9.36 0.13 5.38
C GLN A 177 10.64 0.11 6.23
N ARG A 178 11.78 -0.23 5.63
CA ARG A 178 13.06 -0.28 6.33
C ARG A 178 13.50 1.07 6.87
N LEU A 179 13.28 2.14 6.14
CA LEU A 179 13.59 3.50 6.58
C LEU A 179 12.64 3.98 7.69
N SER A 180 11.38 3.58 7.66
CA SER A 180 10.39 3.96 8.68
C SER A 180 10.73 3.45 10.09
N ILE A 181 11.57 2.41 10.17
CA ILE A 181 12.09 1.87 11.45
C ILE A 181 13.50 2.37 11.78
N GLY A 182 14.04 3.32 11.04
CA GLY A 182 15.39 3.88 11.24
C GLY A 182 16.54 2.93 10.87
N GLY A 183 16.25 1.85 10.18
CA GLY A 183 17.09 0.68 10.10
C GLY A 183 17.90 0.44 8.84
N SER A 184 18.35 1.47 8.11
CA SER A 184 19.28 1.23 6.99
C SER A 184 20.67 1.80 7.28
N PRO A 185 21.74 0.99 7.33
CA PRO A 185 23.10 1.49 7.44
C PRO A 185 23.49 2.46 6.31
N SER A 186 22.83 2.34 5.16
CA SER A 186 23.00 3.25 4.02
C SER A 186 22.13 4.50 4.08
N ALA A 187 21.23 4.62 5.07
CA ALA A 187 20.35 5.79 5.19
C ALA A 187 21.12 7.09 5.46
N SER A 188 22.27 7.00 6.13
CA SER A 188 23.16 8.16 6.37
C SER A 188 24.10 8.46 5.21
N ALA A 189 24.27 7.53 4.27
CA ALA A 189 25.24 7.66 3.19
C ALA A 189 24.63 8.18 1.87
N LEU A 190 23.33 8.00 1.68
CA LEU A 190 22.65 8.35 0.43
C LEU A 190 21.31 9.02 0.72
N ASP A 191 21.06 10.13 0.04
CA ASP A 191 19.79 10.83 0.05
C ASP A 191 18.64 9.92 -0.44
N TYR A 192 17.54 9.91 0.29
CA TYR A 192 16.35 9.08 0.00
C TYR A 192 15.79 9.36 -1.41
N ASP A 193 15.58 10.63 -1.74
CA ASP A 193 14.95 11.01 -3.01
C ASP A 193 15.82 10.64 -4.20
N SER A 194 17.13 10.79 -4.06
CA SER A 194 18.10 10.36 -5.07
C SER A 194 18.04 8.85 -5.29
N ARG A 195 17.98 8.07 -4.21
CA ARG A 195 17.86 6.60 -4.29
C ARG A 195 16.57 6.18 -4.97
N MET A 196 15.44 6.79 -4.59
CA MET A 196 14.13 6.45 -5.16
C MET A 196 14.05 6.83 -6.65
N ARG A 197 14.56 8.00 -7.04
CA ARG A 197 14.66 8.38 -8.46
C ARG A 197 15.48 7.38 -9.24
N HIS A 198 16.64 7.00 -8.72
CA HIS A 198 17.53 6.04 -9.39
C HIS A 198 16.87 4.68 -9.58
N LEU A 199 16.23 4.18 -8.52
CA LEU A 199 15.49 2.91 -8.56
C LEU A 199 14.33 2.97 -9.56
N SER A 200 13.54 4.04 -9.55
CA SER A 200 12.45 4.24 -10.52
C SER A 200 12.98 4.25 -11.95
N GLN A 201 14.09 4.95 -12.21
CA GLN A 201 14.74 4.96 -13.53
C GLN A 201 15.22 3.58 -13.97
N MET A 202 15.71 2.74 -13.05
CA MET A 202 16.09 1.36 -13.38
C MET A 202 14.88 0.56 -13.87
N PHE A 203 13.74 0.67 -13.22
CA PHE A 203 12.51 -0.01 -13.65
C PHE A 203 11.97 0.54 -14.96
N VAL A 204 11.99 1.86 -15.17
CA VAL A 204 11.57 2.49 -16.44
C VAL A 204 12.45 2.01 -17.60
N ARG A 205 13.77 1.94 -17.42
CA ARG A 205 14.68 1.37 -18.43
C ARG A 205 14.38 -0.10 -18.71
N ALA A 206 14.18 -0.89 -17.65
CA ALA A 206 13.82 -2.30 -17.82
C ALA A 206 12.51 -2.46 -18.64
N LEU A 207 11.49 -1.64 -18.37
CA LEU A 207 10.25 -1.64 -19.13
C LEU A 207 10.44 -1.22 -20.60
N SER A 208 11.39 -0.32 -20.89
CA SER A 208 11.68 0.12 -22.25
C SER A 208 12.49 -0.91 -23.07
N GLY A 209 13.02 -1.95 -22.43
CA GLY A 209 13.88 -2.93 -23.09
C GLY A 209 15.28 -2.41 -23.45
N LYS A 210 15.75 -1.37 -22.74
CA LYS A 210 17.06 -0.71 -23.01
C LYS A 210 18.04 -0.89 -21.86
#